data_64606c158f89fa88b3d605f8b7ac8a2f
#
_entry.id   64606c158f89fa88b3d605f8b7ac8a2f
#
_cell.length_a   1.000
_cell.length_b   1.000
_cell.length_c   1.000
_cell.angle_alpha   90.00
_cell.angle_beta   90.00
_cell.angle_gamma   90.00
#
_symmetry.space_group_name_H-M   'P 1'
#
loop_
_entity.id
_entity.type
_entity.pdbx_description
1 polymer ?
#
loop_
_entity_poly.entity_id
_entity_poly.type
_entity_poly.pdbx_seq_one_letter_code
_entity_poly.pdbx_strand_id
1 'polypeptide(L)'
;MILVVGASGLLGGMITQGLLAQGKVVRILTRGNPACAALIKAGATPVEGDLKDPASLARAVKGVTTVITTANAAQRSGGDTFESVDLVGNQNLIDAAAAASVKQFIFTSAFAADARSPDAFMSYKGRTEQALARSGMNYTILAPHVFMEVWFGMVIGTALQQGEPVTLVGRGDHRHSFVSVGDVVSVALAAVDNPAAFNRRIAIGGPEAVSWTEVVRRVAQVIGRDLSVTYVPIGGPLPIPPATWGLMYATEMFEAVVPMDAVIDTFGVSLTPLEEVAKRLFPRT
;
A
#
# COMPACT_ATOMS: atom_id res chain seq x y z
N MET A 1 6.20 22.24 2.10
CA MET A 1 5.71 21.39 3.21
C MET A 1 4.89 20.26 2.63
N ILE A 2 5.12 19.04 3.09
CA ILE A 2 4.41 17.83 2.63
C ILE A 2 3.48 17.33 3.75
N LEU A 3 2.21 17.08 3.44
CA LEU A 3 1.28 16.42 4.36
C LEU A 3 1.24 14.92 4.04
N VAL A 4 1.52 14.08 5.04
CA VAL A 4 1.33 12.63 4.94
C VAL A 4 0.11 12.21 5.75
N VAL A 5 -0.84 11.53 5.08
CA VAL A 5 -2.05 10.95 5.67
C VAL A 5 -1.92 9.43 5.67
N GLY A 6 -2.12 8.80 6.83
CA GLY A 6 -1.85 7.38 7.02
C GLY A 6 -0.43 7.08 7.55
N ALA A 7 0.26 8.08 8.11
CA ALA A 7 1.62 7.95 8.65
C ALA A 7 1.76 6.92 9.80
N SER A 8 0.68 6.55 10.48
CA SER A 8 0.68 5.49 11.50
C SER A 8 0.73 4.07 10.92
N GLY A 9 0.49 3.90 9.62
CA GLY A 9 0.59 2.62 8.92
C GLY A 9 2.00 2.34 8.41
N LEU A 10 2.25 1.10 8.01
CA LEU A 10 3.56 0.64 7.53
C LEU A 10 4.09 1.53 6.39
N LEU A 11 3.37 1.61 5.27
CA LEU A 11 3.78 2.37 4.10
C LEU A 11 3.92 3.88 4.39
N GLY A 12 2.90 4.49 5.02
CA GLY A 12 2.92 5.93 5.32
C GLY A 12 3.98 6.32 6.34
N GLY A 13 4.27 5.45 7.31
CA GLY A 13 5.36 5.61 8.26
C GLY A 13 6.72 5.62 7.57
N MET A 14 6.98 4.63 6.71
CA MET A 14 8.24 4.54 5.96
C MET A 14 8.41 5.71 4.98
N ILE A 15 7.35 6.14 4.28
CA ILE A 15 7.39 7.35 3.43
C ILE A 15 7.74 8.58 4.29
N THR A 16 7.10 8.74 5.45
CA THR A 16 7.39 9.86 6.36
C THR A 16 8.85 9.88 6.80
N GLN A 17 9.40 8.73 7.20
CA GLN A 17 10.81 8.59 7.57
C GLN A 17 11.74 8.96 6.41
N GLY A 18 11.46 8.44 5.21
CA GLY A 18 12.25 8.74 4.02
C GLY A 18 12.26 10.24 3.66
N LEU A 19 11.10 10.91 3.75
CA LEU A 19 11.00 12.35 3.53
C LEU A 19 11.81 13.16 4.55
N LEU A 20 11.72 12.79 5.83
CA LEU A 20 12.50 13.44 6.90
C LEU A 20 14.00 13.23 6.69
N ALA A 21 14.43 12.04 6.31
CA ALA A 21 15.83 11.73 5.99
C ALA A 21 16.36 12.55 4.80
N GLN A 22 15.47 12.93 3.85
CA GLN A 22 15.79 13.85 2.75
C GLN A 22 15.74 15.35 3.16
N GLY A 23 15.55 15.67 4.44
CA GLY A 23 15.45 17.03 4.93
C GLY A 23 14.14 17.76 4.56
N LYS A 24 13.10 17.03 4.11
CA LYS A 24 11.82 17.65 3.76
C LYS A 24 11.05 18.06 5.02
N VAL A 25 10.32 19.15 4.95
CA VAL A 25 9.39 19.57 6.02
C VAL A 25 8.11 18.77 5.91
N VAL A 26 7.85 17.90 6.88
CA VAL A 26 6.73 16.96 6.87
C VAL A 26 5.74 17.25 7.99
N ARG A 27 4.47 17.31 7.62
CA ARG A 27 3.31 17.30 8.52
C ARG A 27 2.63 15.94 8.41
N ILE A 28 2.14 15.40 9.53
CA ILE A 28 1.38 14.14 9.55
C ILE A 28 -0.02 14.39 10.10
N LEU A 29 -1.06 13.89 9.41
CA LEU A 29 -2.42 13.84 9.95
C LEU A 29 -2.53 12.66 10.92
N THR A 30 -2.97 12.91 12.15
CA THR A 30 -3.11 11.89 13.18
C THR A 30 -4.34 12.10 14.04
N ARG A 31 -4.94 11.00 14.51
CA ARG A 31 -6.02 10.99 15.51
C ARG A 31 -5.46 10.77 16.93
N GLY A 32 -4.20 11.17 17.17
CA GLY A 32 -3.53 10.91 18.46
C GLY A 32 -2.92 9.49 18.55
N ASN A 33 -2.68 8.81 17.42
CA ASN A 33 -2.16 7.44 17.40
C ASN A 33 -0.72 7.40 17.94
N PRO A 34 -0.43 6.61 19.01
CA PRO A 34 0.92 6.45 19.57
C PRO A 34 1.98 5.96 18.57
N ALA A 35 1.59 5.25 17.52
CA ALA A 35 2.51 4.82 16.45
C ALA A 35 3.19 5.99 15.73
N CYS A 36 2.64 7.21 15.82
CA CYS A 36 3.27 8.41 15.28
C CYS A 36 4.38 9.01 16.16
N ALA A 37 4.56 8.55 17.40
CA ALA A 37 5.50 9.15 18.35
C ALA A 37 6.96 9.17 17.84
N ALA A 38 7.41 8.07 17.23
CA ALA A 38 8.75 7.99 16.64
C ALA A 38 8.94 8.98 15.47
N LEU A 39 7.92 9.18 14.64
CA LEU A 39 7.94 10.13 13.53
C LEU A 39 7.99 11.58 14.02
N ILE A 40 7.22 11.88 15.08
CA ILE A 40 7.22 13.22 15.71
C ILE A 40 8.60 13.50 16.31
N LYS A 41 9.19 12.53 17.03
CA LYS A 41 10.56 12.64 17.56
C LYS A 41 11.59 12.83 16.46
N ALA A 42 11.38 12.26 15.27
CA ALA A 42 12.24 12.42 14.11
C ALA A 42 12.03 13.75 13.36
N GLY A 43 11.10 14.61 13.79
CA GLY A 43 10.89 15.95 13.23
C GLY A 43 9.60 16.15 12.44
N ALA A 44 8.72 15.15 12.35
CA ALA A 44 7.40 15.35 11.75
C ALA A 44 6.51 16.23 12.63
N THR A 45 5.83 17.20 12.04
CA THR A 45 4.87 18.05 12.75
C THR A 45 3.49 17.39 12.78
N PRO A 46 2.93 16.99 13.91
CA PRO A 46 1.60 16.42 13.97
C PRO A 46 0.53 17.51 13.78
N VAL A 47 -0.55 17.17 13.11
CA VAL A 47 -1.81 17.90 13.10
C VAL A 47 -2.93 16.93 13.42
N GLU A 48 -3.73 17.29 14.44
CA GLU A 48 -4.87 16.47 14.81
C GLU A 48 -6.01 16.63 13.82
N GLY A 49 -6.56 15.47 13.39
CA GLY A 49 -7.68 15.44 12.45
C GLY A 49 -8.04 14.03 12.01
N ASP A 50 -9.18 13.95 11.33
CA ASP A 50 -9.74 12.72 10.76
C ASP A 50 -10.14 12.97 9.31
N LEU A 51 -9.95 11.98 8.44
CA LEU A 51 -10.43 12.01 7.05
C LEU A 51 -11.95 12.22 6.93
N LYS A 52 -12.70 11.85 7.97
CA LYS A 52 -14.15 12.02 8.06
C LYS A 52 -14.58 13.41 8.53
N ASP A 53 -13.64 14.27 8.95
CA ASP A 53 -13.88 15.64 9.38
C ASP A 53 -13.27 16.67 8.42
N PRO A 54 -14.04 17.22 7.47
CA PRO A 54 -13.55 18.20 6.51
C PRO A 54 -12.93 19.46 7.15
N ALA A 55 -13.42 19.88 8.32
CA ALA A 55 -12.87 21.06 9.00
C ALA A 55 -11.45 20.81 9.51
N SER A 56 -11.16 19.59 10.00
CA SER A 56 -9.80 19.20 10.38
C SER A 56 -8.86 19.13 9.17
N LEU A 57 -9.37 18.65 8.04
CA LEU A 57 -8.59 18.56 6.79
C LEU A 57 -8.23 19.95 6.25
N ALA A 58 -9.17 20.91 6.28
CA ALA A 58 -8.88 22.30 5.89
C ALA A 58 -7.74 22.92 6.72
N ARG A 59 -7.68 22.60 8.03
CA ARG A 59 -6.54 23.00 8.88
C ARG A 59 -5.25 22.26 8.49
N ALA A 60 -5.35 20.95 8.21
CA ALA A 60 -4.20 20.12 7.93
C ALA A 60 -3.49 20.51 6.63
N VAL A 61 -4.23 20.90 5.59
CA VAL A 61 -3.65 21.26 4.28
C VAL A 61 -3.15 22.70 4.20
N LYS A 62 -3.34 23.54 5.23
CA LYS A 62 -2.91 24.95 5.22
C LYS A 62 -1.39 25.08 5.07
N GLY A 63 -0.94 25.73 3.99
CA GLY A 63 0.48 25.93 3.67
C GLY A 63 1.19 24.67 3.15
N VAL A 64 0.44 23.62 2.80
CA VAL A 64 0.96 22.39 2.20
C VAL A 64 1.08 22.56 0.69
N THR A 65 2.18 22.07 0.12
CA THR A 65 2.40 22.04 -1.33
C THR A 65 2.14 20.68 -1.94
N THR A 66 2.34 19.62 -1.16
CA THR A 66 2.20 18.23 -1.60
C THR A 66 1.47 17.41 -0.55
N VAL A 67 0.45 16.66 -0.96
CA VAL A 67 -0.25 15.69 -0.11
C VAL A 67 0.14 14.28 -0.56
N ILE A 68 0.45 13.41 0.40
CA ILE A 68 0.63 11.97 0.18
C ILE A 68 -0.36 11.24 1.09
N THR A 69 -1.23 10.41 0.50
CA THR A 69 -2.14 9.59 1.30
C THR A 69 -1.94 8.10 1.03
N THR A 70 -1.77 7.35 2.11
CA THR A 70 -1.73 5.89 2.15
C THR A 70 -2.88 5.33 2.98
N ALA A 71 -3.82 6.21 3.35
CA ALA A 71 -4.91 5.84 4.25
C ALA A 71 -5.88 4.86 3.59
N ASN A 72 -6.16 3.78 4.30
CA ASN A 72 -7.18 2.78 3.97
C ASN A 72 -7.76 2.17 5.26
N ALA A 73 -8.88 1.47 5.14
CA ALA A 73 -9.56 0.83 6.26
C ALA A 73 -9.22 -0.65 6.44
N ALA A 74 -8.40 -1.27 5.59
CA ALA A 74 -8.20 -2.72 5.55
C ALA A 74 -7.72 -3.36 6.88
N GLN A 75 -7.03 -2.59 7.73
CA GLN A 75 -6.52 -3.06 9.03
C GLN A 75 -6.97 -2.14 10.17
N ARG A 76 -8.11 -1.46 10.02
CA ARG A 76 -8.64 -0.55 11.03
C ARG A 76 -9.81 -1.18 11.78
N SER A 77 -10.01 -0.70 13.01
CA SER A 77 -11.13 -1.03 13.88
C SER A 77 -11.89 0.24 14.27
N GLY A 78 -12.98 0.12 15.03
CA GLY A 78 -13.66 1.28 15.60
C GLY A 78 -14.58 2.04 14.64
N GLY A 79 -15.26 1.34 13.73
CA GLY A 79 -16.28 1.93 12.86
C GLY A 79 -15.73 2.56 11.58
N ASP A 80 -14.42 2.45 11.29
CA ASP A 80 -13.86 2.79 9.99
C ASP A 80 -14.24 1.69 8.98
N THR A 81 -14.74 2.09 7.82
CA THR A 81 -15.10 1.21 6.69
C THR A 81 -14.36 1.62 5.44
N PHE A 82 -14.27 0.74 4.45
CA PHE A 82 -13.74 1.11 3.13
C PHE A 82 -14.47 2.32 2.54
N GLU A 83 -15.79 2.41 2.69
CA GLU A 83 -16.55 3.56 2.21
C GLU A 83 -16.15 4.84 2.95
N SER A 84 -16.13 4.81 4.28
CA SER A 84 -15.88 6.01 5.09
C SER A 84 -14.44 6.54 4.99
N VAL A 85 -13.46 5.66 4.72
CA VAL A 85 -12.03 6.03 4.66
C VAL A 85 -11.53 6.08 3.22
N ASP A 86 -11.70 4.95 2.47
CA ASP A 86 -11.09 4.80 1.14
C ASP A 86 -11.81 5.62 0.08
N LEU A 87 -13.13 5.86 0.23
CA LEU A 87 -13.90 6.71 -0.68
C LEU A 87 -14.13 8.09 -0.09
N VAL A 88 -15.05 8.22 0.87
CA VAL A 88 -15.52 9.53 1.38
C VAL A 88 -14.38 10.31 2.03
N GLY A 89 -13.58 9.66 2.86
CA GLY A 89 -12.46 10.32 3.54
C GLY A 89 -11.38 10.83 2.59
N ASN A 90 -11.00 10.02 1.59
CA ASN A 90 -10.04 10.50 0.58
C ASN A 90 -10.66 11.57 -0.34
N GLN A 91 -11.97 11.52 -0.63
CA GLN A 91 -12.66 12.59 -1.36
C GLN A 91 -12.60 13.91 -0.58
N ASN A 92 -12.93 13.89 0.72
CA ASN A 92 -12.80 15.08 1.58
C ASN A 92 -11.39 15.66 1.57
N LEU A 93 -10.36 14.79 1.59
CA LEU A 93 -8.96 15.22 1.54
C LEU A 93 -8.61 15.84 0.18
N ILE A 94 -9.07 15.26 -0.94
CA ILE A 94 -8.90 15.81 -2.29
C ILE A 94 -9.53 17.19 -2.39
N ASP A 95 -10.78 17.36 -1.91
CA ASP A 95 -11.50 18.61 -1.96
C ASP A 95 -10.80 19.69 -1.11
N ALA A 96 -10.37 19.35 0.10
CA ALA A 96 -9.63 20.26 0.96
C ALA A 96 -8.27 20.66 0.34
N ALA A 97 -7.55 19.72 -0.28
CA ALA A 97 -6.28 19.99 -0.94
C ALA A 97 -6.45 20.89 -2.16
N ALA A 98 -7.46 20.64 -3.00
CA ALA A 98 -7.78 21.48 -4.16
C ALA A 98 -8.15 22.91 -3.73
N ALA A 99 -9.02 23.06 -2.71
CA ALA A 99 -9.41 24.36 -2.16
C ALA A 99 -8.22 25.15 -1.59
N ALA A 100 -7.19 24.46 -1.06
CA ALA A 100 -5.98 25.06 -0.55
C ALA A 100 -4.89 25.28 -1.62
N SER A 101 -5.18 25.02 -2.91
CA SER A 101 -4.25 25.13 -4.04
C SER A 101 -2.98 24.28 -3.86
N VAL A 102 -3.13 23.08 -3.30
CA VAL A 102 -2.06 22.08 -3.23
C VAL A 102 -1.57 21.77 -4.65
N LYS A 103 -0.25 21.76 -4.84
CA LYS A 103 0.35 21.61 -6.18
C LYS A 103 0.37 20.15 -6.65
N GLN A 104 0.61 19.20 -5.73
CA GLN A 104 0.72 17.79 -6.06
C GLN A 104 -0.03 16.94 -5.03
N PHE A 105 -0.73 15.92 -5.53
CA PHE A 105 -1.41 14.93 -4.69
C PHE A 105 -0.99 13.51 -5.10
N ILE A 106 -0.33 12.79 -4.19
CA ILE A 106 0.12 11.41 -4.38
C ILE A 106 -0.83 10.49 -3.62
N PHE A 107 -1.50 9.61 -4.33
CA PHE A 107 -2.49 8.67 -3.80
C PHE A 107 -2.01 7.23 -3.93
N THR A 108 -2.01 6.49 -2.83
CA THR A 108 -1.77 5.04 -2.87
C THR A 108 -3.09 4.33 -3.14
N SER A 109 -3.20 3.84 -4.35
CA SER A 109 -4.30 3.02 -4.84
C SER A 109 -3.98 1.53 -4.72
N ALA A 110 -4.51 0.70 -5.62
CA ALA A 110 -4.19 -0.71 -5.79
C ALA A 110 -4.09 -1.05 -7.28
N PHE A 111 -3.29 -2.05 -7.63
CA PHE A 111 -3.09 -2.45 -9.04
C PHE A 111 -4.41 -2.72 -9.77
N ALA A 112 -5.31 -3.49 -9.16
CA ALA A 112 -6.60 -3.87 -9.75
C ALA A 112 -7.75 -2.87 -9.47
N ALA A 113 -7.46 -1.64 -9.00
CA ALA A 113 -8.49 -0.64 -8.75
C ALA A 113 -9.26 -0.28 -10.03
N ASP A 114 -10.57 -0.44 -9.99
CA ASP A 114 -11.51 -0.06 -11.06
C ASP A 114 -12.82 0.40 -10.41
N ALA A 115 -13.30 1.58 -10.78
CA ALA A 115 -14.55 2.14 -10.26
C ALA A 115 -15.80 1.26 -10.50
N ARG A 116 -15.73 0.33 -11.46
CA ARG A 116 -16.79 -0.62 -11.81
C ARG A 116 -16.58 -2.00 -11.16
N SER A 117 -15.53 -2.19 -10.38
CA SER A 117 -15.26 -3.46 -9.73
C SER A 117 -16.44 -3.88 -8.83
N PRO A 118 -16.84 -5.16 -8.82
CA PRO A 118 -17.81 -5.68 -7.86
C PRO A 118 -17.23 -5.74 -6.43
N ASP A 119 -15.91 -5.75 -6.28
CA ASP A 119 -15.25 -5.64 -4.99
C ASP A 119 -15.26 -4.19 -4.51
N ALA A 120 -15.80 -3.97 -3.30
CA ALA A 120 -16.00 -2.64 -2.74
C ALA A 120 -14.67 -1.87 -2.57
N PHE A 121 -13.61 -2.53 -2.08
CA PHE A 121 -12.30 -1.90 -1.89
C PHE A 121 -11.71 -1.43 -3.22
N MET A 122 -11.71 -2.29 -4.24
CA MET A 122 -11.21 -1.94 -5.58
C MET A 122 -12.06 -0.87 -6.25
N SER A 123 -13.39 -0.92 -6.07
CA SER A 123 -14.32 0.11 -6.58
C SER A 123 -14.05 1.46 -5.94
N TYR A 124 -13.92 1.53 -4.62
CA TYR A 124 -13.67 2.78 -3.92
C TYR A 124 -12.30 3.39 -4.27
N LYS A 125 -11.26 2.56 -4.42
CA LYS A 125 -9.97 3.01 -4.93
C LYS A 125 -10.09 3.60 -6.34
N GLY A 126 -10.75 2.91 -7.26
CA GLY A 126 -10.95 3.39 -8.63
C GLY A 126 -11.77 4.68 -8.70
N ARG A 127 -12.81 4.83 -7.88
CA ARG A 127 -13.61 6.06 -7.78
C ARG A 127 -12.79 7.23 -7.22
N THR A 128 -11.92 6.97 -6.25
CA THR A 128 -10.97 7.97 -5.72
C THR A 128 -9.95 8.39 -6.76
N GLU A 129 -9.42 7.45 -7.57
CA GLU A 129 -8.55 7.77 -8.72
C GLU A 129 -9.25 8.73 -9.69
N GLN A 130 -10.52 8.46 -10.03
CA GLN A 130 -11.31 9.32 -10.93
C GLN A 130 -11.56 10.71 -10.34
N ALA A 131 -11.85 10.80 -9.04
CA ALA A 131 -12.05 12.07 -8.36
C ALA A 131 -10.77 12.91 -8.36
N LEU A 132 -9.64 12.27 -8.05
CA LEU A 132 -8.33 12.91 -8.06
C LEU A 132 -7.95 13.42 -9.47
N ALA A 133 -8.18 12.63 -10.51
CA ALA A 133 -7.92 13.05 -11.89
C ALA A 133 -8.74 14.26 -12.33
N ARG A 134 -9.91 14.50 -11.72
CA ARG A 134 -10.77 15.69 -11.98
C ARG A 134 -10.48 16.88 -11.08
N SER A 135 -9.58 16.75 -10.10
CA SER A 135 -9.34 17.78 -9.08
C SER A 135 -8.62 19.03 -9.58
N GLY A 136 -7.98 18.97 -10.75
CA GLY A 136 -7.15 20.06 -11.28
C GLY A 136 -5.72 20.14 -10.69
N MET A 137 -5.41 19.35 -9.66
CA MET A 137 -4.06 19.24 -9.12
C MET A 137 -3.17 18.34 -10.00
N ASN A 138 -1.84 18.51 -9.95
CA ASN A 138 -0.95 17.47 -10.45
C ASN A 138 -1.08 16.24 -9.57
N TYR A 139 -1.58 15.15 -10.11
CA TYR A 139 -1.76 13.92 -9.35
C TYR A 139 -0.72 12.85 -9.70
N THR A 140 -0.45 11.98 -8.76
CA THR A 140 0.28 10.74 -8.97
C THR A 140 -0.47 9.62 -8.27
N ILE A 141 -0.88 8.60 -9.01
CA ILE A 141 -1.54 7.41 -8.47
C ILE A 141 -0.51 6.30 -8.44
N LEU A 142 -0.10 5.91 -7.24
CA LEU A 142 0.72 4.72 -7.01
C LEU A 142 -0.21 3.52 -6.90
N ALA A 143 -0.08 2.58 -7.81
CA ALA A 143 -0.93 1.40 -7.89
C ALA A 143 -0.10 0.12 -7.64
N PRO A 144 0.27 -0.14 -6.38
CA PRO A 144 1.06 -1.31 -6.04
C PRO A 144 0.29 -2.59 -6.24
N HIS A 145 1.02 -3.64 -6.63
CA HIS A 145 0.55 -5.01 -6.57
C HIS A 145 0.57 -5.51 -5.11
N VAL A 146 0.42 -6.80 -4.91
CA VAL A 146 0.37 -7.46 -3.59
C VAL A 146 1.69 -7.26 -2.83
N PHE A 147 1.61 -6.67 -1.64
CA PHE A 147 2.78 -6.43 -0.78
C PHE A 147 3.33 -7.73 -0.19
N MET A 148 4.60 -8.02 -0.44
CA MET A 148 5.29 -9.20 0.10
C MET A 148 5.23 -9.22 1.63
N GLU A 149 5.58 -8.12 2.31
CA GLU A 149 5.66 -8.06 3.77
C GLU A 149 4.32 -8.37 4.43
N VAL A 150 3.23 -7.90 3.86
CA VAL A 150 1.89 -8.11 4.41
C VAL A 150 1.42 -9.53 4.12
N TRP A 151 1.50 -9.95 2.86
CA TRP A 151 0.87 -11.18 2.44
C TRP A 151 1.70 -12.43 2.77
N PHE A 152 3.03 -12.36 2.66
CA PHE A 152 3.88 -13.49 3.09
C PHE A 152 3.79 -13.68 4.61
N GLY A 153 3.77 -12.56 5.38
CA GLY A 153 3.54 -12.62 6.82
C GLY A 153 2.20 -13.25 7.18
N MET A 154 1.13 -12.88 6.46
CA MET A 154 -0.22 -13.36 6.72
C MET A 154 -0.42 -14.82 6.28
N VAL A 155 0.03 -15.19 5.08
CA VAL A 155 -0.22 -16.52 4.50
C VAL A 155 0.78 -17.56 5.04
N ILE A 156 2.08 -17.24 5.01
CA ILE A 156 3.14 -18.16 5.41
C ILE A 156 3.46 -18.00 6.91
N GLY A 157 3.56 -16.75 7.38
CA GLY A 157 3.92 -16.46 8.77
C GLY A 157 2.90 -17.02 9.76
N THR A 158 1.60 -16.93 9.47
CA THR A 158 0.55 -17.51 10.32
C THR A 158 0.68 -19.05 10.37
N ALA A 159 0.88 -19.71 9.23
CA ALA A 159 1.07 -21.15 9.15
C ALA A 159 2.31 -21.60 9.96
N LEU A 160 3.43 -20.88 9.84
CA LEU A 160 4.64 -21.14 10.60
C LEU A 160 4.46 -21.01 12.11
N GLN A 161 3.73 -19.96 12.56
CA GLN A 161 3.45 -19.73 13.99
C GLN A 161 2.54 -20.81 14.59
N GLN A 162 1.61 -21.33 13.80
CA GLN A 162 0.65 -22.34 14.22
C GLN A 162 1.19 -23.77 14.07
N GLY A 163 2.28 -23.97 13.34
CA GLY A 163 2.79 -25.28 12.98
C GLY A 163 1.92 -26.03 11.98
N GLU A 164 1.11 -25.31 11.21
CA GLU A 164 0.14 -25.82 10.25
C GLU A 164 0.67 -25.72 8.82
N PRO A 165 0.12 -26.49 7.87
CA PRO A 165 0.40 -26.33 6.45
C PRO A 165 0.03 -24.93 5.94
N VAL A 166 0.80 -24.39 4.98
CA VAL A 166 0.44 -23.18 4.26
C VAL A 166 -0.80 -23.45 3.40
N THR A 167 -1.86 -22.70 3.60
CA THR A 167 -3.10 -22.84 2.83
C THR A 167 -3.08 -21.93 1.62
N LEU A 168 -3.14 -22.52 0.42
CA LEU A 168 -3.25 -21.82 -0.86
C LEU A 168 -4.63 -22.05 -1.50
N VAL A 169 -5.05 -21.13 -2.36
CA VAL A 169 -6.30 -21.23 -3.11
C VAL A 169 -6.04 -21.90 -4.46
N GLY A 170 -6.96 -22.76 -4.91
CA GLY A 170 -6.90 -23.41 -6.22
C GLY A 170 -5.63 -24.22 -6.41
N ARG A 171 -4.84 -23.91 -7.41
CA ARG A 171 -3.54 -24.55 -7.67
C ARG A 171 -2.36 -23.67 -7.20
N GLY A 172 -2.60 -22.38 -6.98
CA GLY A 172 -1.61 -21.41 -6.58
C GLY A 172 -0.49 -21.20 -7.62
N ASP A 173 -0.78 -21.43 -8.91
CA ASP A 173 0.19 -21.41 -9.99
C ASP A 173 0.12 -20.16 -10.90
N HIS A 174 -0.86 -19.28 -10.70
CA HIS A 174 -0.92 -17.98 -11.38
C HIS A 174 0.21 -17.05 -10.92
N ARG A 175 0.81 -16.35 -11.88
CA ARG A 175 1.99 -15.50 -11.63
C ARG A 175 1.59 -14.08 -11.27
N HIS A 176 2.23 -13.53 -10.24
CA HIS A 176 1.99 -12.19 -9.72
C HIS A 176 3.30 -11.47 -9.44
N SER A 177 3.37 -10.18 -9.78
CA SER A 177 4.51 -9.31 -9.46
C SER A 177 4.41 -8.80 -8.02
N PHE A 178 4.61 -9.69 -7.02
CA PHE A 178 4.64 -9.29 -5.62
C PHE A 178 5.68 -8.20 -5.39
N VAL A 179 5.34 -7.14 -4.63
CA VAL A 179 6.18 -5.96 -4.46
C VAL A 179 6.57 -5.75 -2.99
N SER A 180 7.80 -5.32 -2.73
CA SER A 180 8.20 -4.88 -1.39
C SER A 180 7.60 -3.51 -1.07
N VAL A 181 7.17 -3.33 0.19
CA VAL A 181 6.74 -2.01 0.68
C VAL A 181 7.85 -0.97 0.49
N GLY A 182 9.11 -1.36 0.68
CA GLY A 182 10.28 -0.49 0.47
C GLY A 182 10.40 0.04 -0.96
N ASP A 183 10.05 -0.78 -1.95
CA ASP A 183 10.10 -0.38 -3.35
C ASP A 183 9.02 0.67 -3.65
N VAL A 184 7.80 0.49 -3.11
CA VAL A 184 6.73 1.48 -3.22
C VAL A 184 7.09 2.78 -2.51
N VAL A 185 7.77 2.72 -1.35
CA VAL A 185 8.33 3.89 -0.68
C VAL A 185 9.31 4.61 -1.60
N SER A 186 10.24 3.89 -2.24
CA SER A 186 11.24 4.46 -3.14
C SER A 186 10.59 5.21 -4.31
N VAL A 187 9.57 4.61 -4.95
CA VAL A 187 8.80 5.26 -6.02
C VAL A 187 8.04 6.48 -5.48
N ALA A 188 7.41 6.39 -4.30
CA ALA A 188 6.69 7.50 -3.70
C ALA A 188 7.60 8.70 -3.42
N LEU A 189 8.80 8.45 -2.87
CA LEU A 189 9.79 9.49 -2.60
C LEU A 189 10.32 10.14 -3.90
N ALA A 190 10.61 9.32 -4.92
CA ALA A 190 11.07 9.80 -6.23
C ALA A 190 9.98 10.56 -7.01
N ALA A 191 8.71 10.35 -6.70
CA ALA A 191 7.58 11.04 -7.33
C ALA A 191 7.34 12.45 -6.75
N VAL A 192 7.86 12.76 -5.55
CA VAL A 192 7.64 14.06 -4.90
C VAL A 192 8.36 15.17 -5.70
N ASP A 193 7.61 16.20 -6.06
CA ASP A 193 8.08 17.34 -6.85
C ASP A 193 8.69 16.94 -8.22
N ASN A 194 8.39 15.75 -8.73
CA ASN A 194 8.93 15.21 -9.98
C ASN A 194 7.89 15.31 -11.11
N PRO A 195 8.11 16.16 -12.14
CA PRO A 195 7.20 16.31 -13.27
C PRO A 195 6.95 15.01 -14.05
N ALA A 196 7.91 14.06 -14.06
CA ALA A 196 7.74 12.77 -14.69
C ALA A 196 6.67 11.88 -14.01
N ALA A 197 6.27 12.21 -12.78
CA ALA A 197 5.20 11.54 -12.05
C ALA A 197 3.83 12.22 -12.19
N PHE A 198 3.77 13.45 -12.73
CA PHE A 198 2.54 14.23 -12.77
C PHE A 198 1.51 13.65 -13.73
N ASN A 199 0.27 13.61 -13.27
CA ASN A 199 -0.90 13.14 -14.01
C ASN A 199 -0.75 11.69 -14.53
N ARG A 200 -0.09 10.86 -13.73
CA ARG A 200 0.17 9.46 -14.07
C ARG A 200 -0.37 8.50 -13.02
N ARG A 201 -0.84 7.36 -13.52
CA ARG A 201 -1.08 6.14 -12.75
C ARG A 201 0.11 5.21 -12.98
N ILE A 202 0.82 4.89 -11.91
CA ILE A 202 2.06 4.10 -11.92
C ILE A 202 1.76 2.76 -11.29
N ALA A 203 1.66 1.71 -12.11
CA ALA A 203 1.60 0.34 -11.61
C ALA A 203 2.97 -0.04 -11.04
N ILE A 204 3.00 -0.65 -9.86
CA ILE A 204 4.25 -0.99 -9.18
C ILE A 204 4.20 -2.46 -8.80
N GLY A 205 5.07 -3.25 -9.43
CA GLY A 205 5.31 -4.66 -9.14
C GLY A 205 6.70 -4.88 -8.55
N GLY A 206 7.00 -6.13 -8.23
CA GLY A 206 8.34 -6.54 -7.86
C GLY A 206 9.24 -6.85 -9.07
N PRO A 207 10.47 -7.31 -8.84
CA PRO A 207 11.45 -7.54 -9.89
C PRO A 207 11.07 -8.71 -10.82
N GLU A 208 10.17 -9.56 -10.39
CA GLU A 208 9.74 -10.75 -11.12
C GLU A 208 8.28 -11.09 -10.81
N ALA A 209 7.65 -11.85 -11.70
CA ALA A 209 6.34 -12.42 -11.45
C ALA A 209 6.50 -13.90 -11.07
N VAL A 210 5.98 -14.28 -9.91
CA VAL A 210 6.03 -15.65 -9.36
C VAL A 210 4.67 -16.10 -8.87
N SER A 211 4.43 -17.41 -8.81
CA SER A 211 3.22 -17.99 -8.24
C SER A 211 3.31 -18.14 -6.73
N TRP A 212 2.16 -18.32 -6.06
CA TRP A 212 2.14 -18.62 -4.62
C TRP A 212 2.91 -19.92 -4.29
N THR A 213 2.77 -20.95 -5.12
CA THR A 213 3.53 -22.19 -4.97
C THR A 213 5.05 -21.93 -5.02
N GLU A 214 5.49 -21.09 -5.94
CA GLU A 214 6.90 -20.68 -6.05
C GLU A 214 7.33 -19.83 -4.85
N VAL A 215 6.50 -18.92 -4.37
CA VAL A 215 6.77 -18.13 -3.15
C VAL A 215 7.01 -19.06 -1.96
N VAL A 216 6.11 -20.03 -1.70
CA VAL A 216 6.25 -20.97 -0.59
C VAL A 216 7.53 -21.78 -0.70
N ARG A 217 7.84 -22.30 -1.91
CA ARG A 217 9.07 -23.06 -2.17
C ARG A 217 10.32 -22.23 -1.87
N ARG A 218 10.38 -20.99 -2.35
CA ARG A 218 11.55 -20.09 -2.16
C ARG A 218 11.69 -19.65 -0.71
N VAL A 219 10.58 -19.38 -0.02
CA VAL A 219 10.61 -19.10 1.43
C VAL A 219 11.13 -20.32 2.20
N ALA A 220 10.68 -21.55 1.89
CA ALA A 220 11.18 -22.78 2.50
C ALA A 220 12.71 -22.91 2.37
N GLN A 221 13.24 -22.60 1.18
CA GLN A 221 14.71 -22.58 0.95
C GLN A 221 15.42 -21.53 1.80
N VAL A 222 14.86 -20.32 1.92
CA VAL A 222 15.43 -19.23 2.73
C VAL A 222 15.51 -19.62 4.20
N ILE A 223 14.44 -20.21 4.76
CA ILE A 223 14.40 -20.60 6.17
C ILE A 223 15.14 -21.94 6.45
N GLY A 224 15.45 -22.72 5.40
CA GLY A 224 16.11 -24.02 5.53
C GLY A 224 15.20 -25.13 6.11
N ARG A 225 13.89 -25.02 5.89
CA ARG A 225 12.87 -25.94 6.40
C ARG A 225 11.79 -26.15 5.36
N ASP A 226 11.36 -27.39 5.15
CA ASP A 226 10.24 -27.72 4.28
C ASP A 226 8.93 -27.15 4.82
N LEU A 227 8.11 -26.63 3.92
CA LEU A 227 6.77 -26.13 4.20
C LEU A 227 5.75 -27.01 3.48
N SER A 228 4.89 -27.69 4.25
CA SER A 228 3.75 -28.40 3.68
C SER A 228 2.69 -27.42 3.20
N VAL A 229 1.98 -27.78 2.12
CA VAL A 229 0.94 -26.94 1.50
C VAL A 229 -0.37 -27.70 1.45
N THR A 230 -1.44 -27.02 1.80
CA THR A 230 -2.82 -27.49 1.61
C THR A 230 -3.55 -26.59 0.64
N TYR A 231 -4.37 -27.15 -0.22
CA TYR A 231 -5.11 -26.40 -1.22
C TYR A 231 -6.61 -26.40 -0.90
N VAL A 232 -7.24 -25.23 -1.02
CA VAL A 232 -8.69 -25.06 -0.89
C VAL A 232 -9.27 -24.49 -2.18
N PRO A 233 -10.53 -24.83 -2.55
CA PRO A 233 -11.16 -24.25 -3.72
C PRO A 233 -11.43 -22.74 -3.50
N ILE A 234 -11.65 -22.00 -4.60
CA ILE A 234 -12.16 -20.61 -4.52
C ILE A 234 -13.48 -20.63 -3.73
N GLY A 235 -13.59 -19.75 -2.74
CA GLY A 235 -14.73 -19.71 -1.80
C GLY A 235 -14.56 -20.58 -0.55
N GLY A 236 -13.53 -21.44 -0.50
CA GLY A 236 -13.21 -22.24 0.69
C GLY A 236 -12.61 -21.39 1.83
N PRO A 237 -12.74 -21.82 3.10
CA PRO A 237 -12.25 -21.04 4.23
C PRO A 237 -10.71 -20.94 4.21
N LEU A 238 -10.19 -19.76 4.59
CA LEU A 238 -8.76 -19.48 4.69
C LEU A 238 -8.38 -19.15 6.13
N PRO A 239 -7.19 -19.55 6.63
CA PRO A 239 -6.71 -19.26 7.98
C PRO A 239 -6.12 -17.83 8.08
N ILE A 240 -6.70 -16.88 7.37
CA ILE A 240 -6.35 -15.47 7.34
C ILE A 240 -7.63 -14.64 7.58
N PRO A 241 -7.54 -13.34 7.92
CA PRO A 241 -8.72 -12.53 8.18
C PRO A 241 -9.74 -12.54 7.05
N PRO A 242 -11.05 -12.79 7.31
CA PRO A 242 -12.07 -12.91 6.27
C PRO A 242 -12.15 -11.73 5.29
N ALA A 243 -11.86 -10.52 5.76
CA ALA A 243 -11.83 -9.32 4.91
C ALA A 243 -10.77 -9.38 3.79
N THR A 244 -9.80 -10.30 3.86
CA THR A 244 -8.74 -10.47 2.86
C THR A 244 -8.98 -11.62 1.88
N TRP A 245 -10.02 -12.45 2.12
CA TRP A 245 -10.28 -13.64 1.31
C TRP A 245 -10.51 -13.32 -0.15
N GLY A 246 -11.30 -12.27 -0.44
CA GLY A 246 -11.59 -11.86 -1.82
C GLY A 246 -10.33 -11.55 -2.62
N LEU A 247 -9.36 -10.88 -2.00
CA LEU A 247 -8.08 -10.59 -2.65
C LEU A 247 -7.24 -11.85 -2.85
N MET A 248 -7.26 -12.79 -1.90
CA MET A 248 -6.57 -14.07 -2.06
C MET A 248 -7.19 -14.92 -3.16
N TYR A 249 -8.53 -14.98 -3.26
CA TYR A 249 -9.20 -15.67 -4.37
C TYR A 249 -8.88 -15.02 -5.71
N ALA A 250 -8.78 -13.69 -5.77
CA ALA A 250 -8.43 -12.98 -6.98
C ALA A 250 -7.05 -13.40 -7.54
N THR A 251 -6.10 -13.75 -6.67
CA THR A 251 -4.79 -14.25 -7.12
C THR A 251 -4.86 -15.62 -7.81
N GLU A 252 -5.95 -16.36 -7.67
CA GLU A 252 -6.18 -17.62 -8.39
C GLU A 252 -7.05 -17.44 -9.63
N MET A 253 -7.69 -16.28 -9.81
CA MET A 253 -8.59 -16.04 -10.94
C MET A 253 -7.88 -15.49 -12.18
N PHE A 254 -6.74 -14.82 -12.02
CA PHE A 254 -5.98 -14.22 -13.13
C PHE A 254 -4.52 -14.01 -12.78
N GLU A 255 -3.68 -13.97 -13.81
CA GLU A 255 -2.28 -13.55 -13.67
C GLU A 255 -2.16 -12.02 -13.68
N ALA A 256 -1.19 -11.50 -12.93
CA ALA A 256 -0.92 -10.07 -12.90
C ALA A 256 0.60 -9.80 -12.94
N VAL A 257 1.11 -9.66 -14.14
CA VAL A 257 2.51 -9.33 -14.43
C VAL A 257 2.63 -7.83 -14.67
N VAL A 258 3.44 -7.16 -13.87
CA VAL A 258 3.66 -5.71 -13.95
C VAL A 258 5.08 -5.46 -14.47
N PRO A 259 5.26 -4.97 -15.70
CA PRO A 259 6.57 -4.60 -16.19
C PRO A 259 7.11 -3.37 -15.47
N MET A 260 8.34 -3.44 -14.95
CA MET A 260 8.90 -2.39 -14.12
C MET A 260 10.01 -1.57 -14.79
N ASP A 261 10.47 -1.94 -15.97
CA ASP A 261 11.60 -1.29 -16.65
C ASP A 261 11.41 0.24 -16.78
N ALA A 262 10.24 0.67 -17.26
CA ALA A 262 9.94 2.09 -17.41
C ALA A 262 9.86 2.85 -16.07
N VAL A 263 9.46 2.18 -14.99
CA VAL A 263 9.41 2.77 -13.64
C VAL A 263 10.84 2.89 -13.08
N ILE A 264 11.64 1.84 -13.24
CA ILE A 264 13.06 1.82 -12.84
C ILE A 264 13.81 2.96 -13.55
N ASP A 265 13.70 3.04 -14.87
CA ASP A 265 14.38 4.06 -15.69
C ASP A 265 13.93 5.49 -15.35
N THR A 266 12.62 5.69 -15.12
CA THR A 266 12.06 7.02 -14.86
C THR A 266 12.40 7.53 -13.47
N PHE A 267 12.41 6.66 -12.46
CA PHE A 267 12.51 7.04 -11.05
C PHE A 267 13.85 6.66 -10.41
N GLY A 268 14.72 5.92 -11.11
CA GLY A 268 16.03 5.51 -10.58
C GLY A 268 15.91 4.57 -9.38
N VAL A 269 14.87 3.74 -9.32
CA VAL A 269 14.60 2.84 -8.20
C VAL A 269 15.17 1.45 -8.46
N SER A 270 15.55 0.76 -7.40
CA SER A 270 15.91 -0.66 -7.43
C SER A 270 14.81 -1.47 -6.76
N LEU A 271 14.55 -2.67 -7.27
CA LEU A 271 13.51 -3.55 -6.74
C LEU A 271 14.12 -4.63 -5.84
N THR A 272 13.40 -4.96 -4.77
CA THR A 272 13.83 -5.88 -3.74
C THR A 272 13.46 -7.32 -4.12
N PRO A 273 14.43 -8.26 -4.23
CA PRO A 273 14.16 -9.67 -4.47
C PRO A 273 13.32 -10.30 -3.35
N LEU A 274 12.50 -11.29 -3.72
CA LEU A 274 11.66 -12.06 -2.79
C LEU A 274 12.45 -12.61 -1.61
N GLU A 275 13.64 -13.17 -1.87
CA GLU A 275 14.49 -13.77 -0.84
C GLU A 275 14.96 -12.78 0.22
N GLU A 276 15.18 -11.53 -0.16
CA GLU A 276 15.55 -10.48 0.81
C GLU A 276 14.39 -10.14 1.73
N VAL A 277 13.18 -10.07 1.20
CA VAL A 277 11.98 -9.89 2.01
C VAL A 277 11.75 -11.11 2.91
N ALA A 278 11.86 -12.32 2.36
CA ALA A 278 11.69 -13.55 3.11
C ALA A 278 12.69 -13.67 4.27
N LYS A 279 13.98 -13.32 4.06
CA LYS A 279 15.00 -13.30 5.13
C LYS A 279 14.66 -12.34 6.26
N ARG A 280 14.05 -11.18 5.93
CA ARG A 280 13.63 -10.18 6.94
C ARG A 280 12.41 -10.64 7.73
N LEU A 281 11.45 -11.28 7.06
CA LEU A 281 10.21 -11.73 7.68
C LEU A 281 10.40 -13.02 8.50
N PHE A 282 11.25 -13.90 8.02
CA PHE A 282 11.45 -15.25 8.55
C PHE A 282 12.94 -15.49 8.81
N PRO A 283 13.55 -14.82 9.80
CA PRO A 283 14.96 -15.04 10.12
C PRO A 283 15.19 -16.51 10.53
N ARG A 284 16.31 -17.07 10.10
CA ARG A 284 16.73 -18.39 10.60
C ARG A 284 16.93 -18.31 12.11
N THR A 285 16.23 -19.12 12.86
CA THR A 285 16.43 -19.30 14.32
C THR A 285 17.68 -20.12 14.59
#